data_016c76e26ce365919cf7e234d4384e40
#
_entry.id   016c76e26ce365919cf7e234d4384e40
#
_cell.length_a   1.000
_cell.length_b   1.000
_cell.length_c   1.000
_cell.angle_alpha   90.00
_cell.angle_beta   90.00
_cell.angle_gamma   90.00
#
_symmetry.space_group_name_H-M   'P 1'
#
loop_
_entity.id
_entity.type
_entity.pdbx_description
1 polymer ?
#
loop_
_entity_poly.entity_id
_entity_poly.type
_entity_poly.pdbx_seq_one_letter_code
_entity_poly.pdbx_strand_id
1 'polypeptide(L)'
;MTRPLVRSALHVGSVAALAACLLSAGCRTTDAGDNGFRGVILEAKQKVFPTLAYIRVVREALEGGKNEKQVVSGSGVVISPDGELLTNHHVVDKATEIRCQLSDGTAYTAKTLGSDKDLDVALLKLDCPSNTPPFAAATLAPEPMTVGDVVLAMGAPWGLARSVTMGIISCTDRYLEGCGQYTLWYQTDAAIAPGNSGGPLVDTHGRVVGLNTRGNLFGGQAFTIPSPTILEVLPRLREHGNAHWAWFGLNLQPLHDFNHDMYFPNSNGVVVAGTDAGSPARKAGLLPNDRIVAIDGDPVTVVNSEDLPAFNRRLGRLEFGKEVAFSVVRGDKEQTFRFAPTEKGRVEGAQKAFERWGFTAKEINRFDTPDLAFFAEDGGLFVSAVAWDGNAWSAGLKEKDVIVSWDGKPVKTLDTLSAIYDAAMKDLPDRSRANIEVLRRGRKAQVVLNYLEDTEKEVLE
;
A
#
# COMPACT_ATOMS: atom_id res chain seq x y z
N MET A 1 46.04 20.37 -81.88
CA MET A 1 44.61 20.18 -82.14
C MET A 1 43.88 20.85 -81.02
N THR A 2 43.40 22.03 -81.25
CA THR A 2 42.85 23.04 -80.38
C THR A 2 41.34 22.89 -80.37
N ARG A 3 40.70 22.88 -79.19
CA ARG A 3 39.29 23.10 -79.03
C ARG A 3 39.01 24.42 -78.29
N PRO A 4 38.06 25.21 -78.74
CA PRO A 4 37.85 26.57 -78.22
C PRO A 4 36.91 26.57 -77.01
N LEU A 5 37.16 27.56 -76.12
CA LEU A 5 36.28 28.01 -75.02
C LEU A 5 35.01 28.64 -75.60
N VAL A 6 33.85 28.20 -75.13
CA VAL A 6 32.55 28.88 -75.24
C VAL A 6 32.24 29.52 -73.88
N ARG A 7 32.25 30.86 -73.86
CA ARG A 7 31.64 31.67 -72.82
C ARG A 7 30.13 31.64 -73.00
N SER A 8 29.41 31.36 -71.97
CA SER A 8 27.98 31.78 -71.85
C SER A 8 27.78 32.57 -70.55
N ALA A 9 27.66 33.87 -70.79
CA ALA A 9 27.06 34.78 -69.82
C ALA A 9 25.52 34.61 -69.85
N LEU A 10 24.93 34.90 -68.77
CA LEU A 10 23.53 35.12 -68.42
C LEU A 10 22.95 34.12 -67.45
N HIS A 11 22.74 34.54 -66.24
CA HIS A 11 21.48 34.78 -65.55
C HIS A 11 21.73 35.15 -64.07
N VAL A 12 22.03 36.43 -63.84
CA VAL A 12 22.08 37.03 -62.48
C VAL A 12 20.84 37.86 -62.23
N GLY A 13 19.66 37.44 -62.73
CA GLY A 13 18.47 38.22 -62.63
C GLY A 13 17.28 37.62 -61.86
N SER A 14 17.35 36.35 -61.47
CA SER A 14 16.16 35.66 -60.94
C SER A 14 16.27 35.18 -59.49
N VAL A 15 17.37 35.43 -58.80
CA VAL A 15 17.53 34.97 -57.38
C VAL A 15 17.15 36.06 -56.37
N ALA A 16 17.08 37.36 -56.80
CA ALA A 16 16.74 38.47 -55.92
C ALA A 16 15.23 38.61 -55.67
N ALA A 17 14.35 38.07 -56.51
CA ALA A 17 12.89 38.13 -56.35
C ALA A 17 12.31 37.01 -55.46
N LEU A 18 12.99 35.89 -55.29
CA LEU A 18 12.56 34.82 -54.39
C LEU A 18 12.94 35.06 -52.92
N ALA A 19 14.01 35.83 -52.66
CA ALA A 19 14.43 36.17 -51.31
C ALA A 19 13.55 37.25 -50.65
N ALA A 20 12.88 38.08 -51.42
CA ALA A 20 11.97 39.12 -50.90
C ALA A 20 10.57 38.60 -50.52
N CYS A 21 10.15 37.46 -51.11
CA CYS A 21 8.86 36.82 -50.71
C CYS A 21 8.97 35.91 -49.47
N LEU A 22 10.22 35.50 -49.07
CA LEU A 22 10.42 34.70 -47.85
C LEU A 22 10.62 35.55 -46.59
N LEU A 23 10.83 36.85 -46.73
CA LEU A 23 11.03 37.79 -45.60
C LEU A 23 9.74 38.51 -45.20
N SER A 24 8.62 38.34 -45.92
CA SER A 24 7.29 38.91 -45.56
C SER A 24 6.29 37.87 -45.01
N ALA A 25 6.64 36.59 -45.05
CA ALA A 25 6.00 35.61 -44.17
C ALA A 25 6.61 35.75 -42.77
N GLY A 26 6.42 36.90 -42.15
CA GLY A 26 6.61 37.06 -40.74
C GLY A 26 5.83 35.92 -40.08
N CYS A 27 6.55 35.01 -39.43
CA CYS A 27 5.96 34.09 -38.49
C CYS A 27 5.19 34.97 -37.49
N ARG A 28 3.94 35.31 -37.81
CA ARG A 28 2.97 35.70 -36.80
C ARG A 28 2.88 34.44 -35.95
N THR A 29 3.68 34.38 -34.90
CA THR A 29 3.24 33.70 -33.71
C THR A 29 1.93 34.38 -33.34
N THR A 30 0.83 33.86 -33.86
CA THR A 30 -0.45 34.08 -33.23
C THR A 30 -0.22 33.64 -31.79
N ASP A 31 -0.28 34.58 -30.86
CA ASP A 31 -0.79 34.37 -29.51
C ASP A 31 -2.25 33.87 -29.64
N ALA A 32 -2.47 32.79 -30.36
CA ALA A 32 -3.59 31.93 -30.13
C ALA A 32 -3.34 31.41 -28.76
N GLY A 33 -4.05 31.92 -27.78
CA GLY A 33 -3.87 31.64 -26.38
C GLY A 33 -3.50 30.21 -26.16
N ASP A 34 -2.63 29.92 -25.20
CA ASP A 34 -1.97 28.66 -24.83
C ASP A 34 -2.91 27.43 -24.84
N ASN A 35 -3.70 27.26 -25.89
CA ASN A 35 -4.75 26.25 -26.14
C ASN A 35 -4.18 24.96 -26.73
N GLY A 36 -2.84 24.86 -26.82
CA GLY A 36 -2.16 23.63 -27.19
C GLY A 36 -2.02 22.69 -26.00
N PHE A 37 -1.48 21.53 -26.27
CA PHE A 37 -1.23 20.48 -25.26
C PHE A 37 -0.46 20.99 -24.02
N ARG A 38 0.47 21.93 -24.21
CA ARG A 38 1.16 22.64 -23.12
C ARG A 38 0.18 23.42 -22.24
N GLY A 39 -0.83 24.07 -22.82
CA GLY A 39 -1.86 24.81 -22.06
C GLY A 39 -2.66 23.91 -21.15
N VAL A 40 -3.03 22.74 -21.64
CA VAL A 40 -3.76 21.71 -20.86
C VAL A 40 -2.94 21.28 -19.63
N ILE A 41 -1.64 21.02 -19.81
CA ILE A 41 -0.74 20.64 -18.69
C ILE A 41 -0.62 21.78 -17.67
N LEU A 42 -0.48 23.03 -18.14
CA LEU A 42 -0.35 24.18 -17.27
C LEU A 42 -1.63 24.44 -16.47
N GLU A 43 -2.80 24.27 -17.09
CA GLU A 43 -4.10 24.43 -16.44
C GLU A 43 -4.30 23.35 -15.37
N ALA A 44 -4.06 22.06 -15.68
CA ALA A 44 -4.12 20.97 -14.72
C ALA A 44 -3.18 21.20 -13.54
N LYS A 45 -1.92 21.62 -13.83
CA LYS A 45 -0.94 21.99 -12.80
C LYS A 45 -1.43 23.15 -11.91
N GLN A 46 -1.99 24.22 -12.48
CA GLN A 46 -2.48 25.38 -11.71
C GLN A 46 -3.60 24.97 -10.73
N LYS A 47 -4.48 24.05 -11.14
CA LYS A 47 -5.56 23.53 -10.28
C LYS A 47 -5.06 22.66 -9.15
N VAL A 48 -4.07 21.80 -9.42
CA VAL A 48 -3.66 20.74 -8.49
C VAL A 48 -2.48 21.13 -7.59
N PHE A 49 -1.52 21.92 -8.05
CA PHE A 49 -0.35 22.29 -7.24
C PHE A 49 -0.68 22.93 -5.89
N PRO A 50 -1.71 23.79 -5.78
CA PRO A 50 -2.12 24.35 -4.48
C PRO A 50 -2.57 23.29 -3.48
N THR A 51 -3.02 22.12 -3.95
CA THR A 51 -3.55 21.03 -3.12
C THR A 51 -2.47 20.02 -2.70
N LEU A 52 -1.25 20.09 -3.27
CA LEU A 52 -0.18 19.15 -2.98
C LEU A 52 0.49 19.42 -1.64
N ALA A 53 0.75 18.36 -0.91
CA ALA A 53 1.52 18.39 0.32
C ALA A 53 2.77 17.48 0.20
N TYR A 54 3.89 17.96 0.72
CA TYR A 54 5.01 17.13 1.10
C TYR A 54 4.75 16.59 2.51
N ILE A 55 4.92 15.29 2.69
CA ILE A 55 4.70 14.62 3.97
C ILE A 55 6.03 14.09 4.48
N ARG A 56 6.38 14.47 5.69
CA ARG A 56 7.50 13.95 6.46
C ARG A 56 6.98 13.24 7.69
N VAL A 57 7.34 11.98 7.83
CA VAL A 57 6.89 11.12 8.91
C VAL A 57 8.09 10.68 9.74
N VAL A 58 7.97 10.80 11.06
CA VAL A 58 8.84 10.11 12.00
C VAL A 58 8.09 8.89 12.47
N ARG A 59 8.68 7.71 12.31
CA ARG A 59 8.13 6.45 12.78
C ARG A 59 9.13 5.69 13.64
N GLU A 60 8.64 4.84 14.50
CA GLU A 60 9.46 3.87 15.21
C GLU A 60 9.64 2.64 14.34
N ALA A 61 10.90 2.33 14.02
CA ALA A 61 11.30 1.10 13.36
C ALA A 61 11.92 0.17 14.38
N LEU A 62 11.37 -1.03 14.49
CA LEU A 62 11.89 -2.06 15.38
C LEU A 62 12.81 -2.97 14.58
N GLU A 63 14.01 -2.47 14.28
CA GLU A 63 15.02 -3.21 13.51
C GLU A 63 16.09 -3.77 14.46
N GLY A 64 16.51 -5.01 14.21
CA GLY A 64 17.58 -5.65 14.98
C GLY A 64 17.34 -5.73 16.49
N GLY A 65 16.07 -5.79 16.95
CA GLY A 65 15.72 -5.82 18.37
C GLY A 65 15.80 -4.47 19.08
N LYS A 66 16.03 -3.39 18.34
CA LYS A 66 16.10 -2.01 18.85
C LYS A 66 14.96 -1.17 18.32
N ASN A 67 14.62 -0.14 19.09
CA ASN A 67 13.65 0.87 18.66
C ASN A 67 14.40 2.07 18.06
N GLU A 68 14.43 2.18 16.74
CA GLU A 68 15.09 3.27 16.03
C GLU A 68 14.05 4.21 15.43
N LYS A 69 14.35 5.52 15.48
CA LYS A 69 13.53 6.52 14.79
C LYS A 69 13.96 6.63 13.35
N GLN A 70 13.06 6.30 12.44
CA GLN A 70 13.25 6.47 11.00
C GLN A 70 12.43 7.64 10.49
N VAL A 71 13.00 8.35 9.52
CA VAL A 71 12.31 9.42 8.80
C VAL A 71 11.95 8.92 7.40
N VAL A 72 10.66 8.93 7.11
CA VAL A 72 10.11 8.59 5.80
C VAL A 72 9.47 9.83 5.19
N SER A 73 9.49 9.92 3.89
CA SER A 73 8.82 11.02 3.17
C SER A 73 7.96 10.50 2.04
N GLY A 74 6.91 11.27 1.75
CA GLY A 74 5.99 11.03 0.66
C GLY A 74 5.29 12.31 0.25
N SER A 75 4.28 12.14 -0.56
CA SER A 75 3.39 13.20 -1.02
C SER A 75 1.97 12.97 -0.52
N GLY A 76 1.16 13.99 -0.61
CA GLY A 76 -0.28 13.90 -0.38
C GLY A 76 -1.05 14.93 -1.16
N VAL A 77 -2.35 14.80 -1.18
CA VAL A 77 -3.28 15.72 -1.84
C VAL A 77 -4.41 16.10 -0.89
N VAL A 78 -4.59 17.40 -0.68
CA VAL A 78 -5.72 17.94 0.11
C VAL A 78 -7.00 17.76 -0.70
N ILE A 79 -8.02 17.16 -0.07
CA ILE A 79 -9.30 16.80 -0.70
C ILE A 79 -10.51 17.53 -0.11
N SER A 80 -10.29 18.31 0.95
CA SER A 80 -11.37 19.09 1.55
C SER A 80 -10.89 20.48 2.01
N PRO A 81 -11.76 21.50 2.01
CA PRO A 81 -11.42 22.83 2.47
C PRO A 81 -11.06 22.91 3.96
N ASP A 82 -11.43 21.93 4.75
CA ASP A 82 -11.15 21.84 6.18
C ASP A 82 -9.88 21.02 6.49
N GLY A 83 -9.11 20.65 5.45
CA GLY A 83 -7.78 20.06 5.59
C GLY A 83 -7.76 18.54 5.73
N GLU A 84 -8.72 17.81 5.13
CA GLU A 84 -8.52 16.39 4.89
C GLU A 84 -7.54 16.17 3.73
N LEU A 85 -6.62 15.23 3.91
CA LEU A 85 -5.53 14.95 2.99
C LEU A 85 -5.40 13.46 2.75
N LEU A 86 -5.33 13.04 1.49
CA LEU A 86 -5.05 11.66 1.09
C LEU A 86 -3.57 11.44 0.89
N THR A 87 -3.10 10.27 1.32
CA THR A 87 -1.76 9.72 1.07
C THR A 87 -1.81 8.19 1.06
N ASN A 88 -0.67 7.51 0.87
CA ASN A 88 -0.61 6.07 1.02
C ASN A 88 -0.49 5.64 2.49
N HIS A 89 -1.01 4.44 2.79
CA HIS A 89 -0.84 3.80 4.09
C HIS A 89 0.64 3.62 4.44
N HIS A 90 1.45 3.09 3.52
CA HIS A 90 2.88 2.83 3.76
C HIS A 90 3.70 4.08 4.07
N VAL A 91 3.23 5.28 3.70
CA VAL A 91 3.87 6.56 4.03
C VAL A 91 3.70 6.88 5.51
N VAL A 92 2.54 6.56 6.09
CA VAL A 92 2.15 6.93 7.47
C VAL A 92 2.11 5.74 8.43
N ASP A 93 2.48 4.55 7.96
CA ASP A 93 2.52 3.34 8.80
C ASP A 93 3.46 3.54 10.00
N LYS A 94 2.95 3.24 11.21
CA LYS A 94 3.69 3.37 12.49
C LYS A 94 4.19 4.79 12.78
N ALA A 95 3.55 5.81 12.20
CA ALA A 95 3.90 7.21 12.42
C ALA A 95 3.72 7.61 13.88
N THR A 96 4.77 8.18 14.47
CA THR A 96 4.72 8.87 15.77
C THR A 96 4.54 10.37 15.59
N GLU A 97 4.98 10.91 14.46
CA GLU A 97 4.80 12.31 14.08
C GLU A 97 4.61 12.40 12.56
N ILE A 98 3.59 13.16 12.13
CA ILE A 98 3.32 13.45 10.73
C ILE A 98 3.35 14.97 10.56
N ARG A 99 4.19 15.46 9.65
CA ARG A 99 4.26 16.86 9.22
C ARG A 99 3.96 16.98 7.74
N CYS A 100 3.06 17.90 7.41
CA CYS A 100 2.65 18.17 6.03
C CYS A 100 3.02 19.62 5.68
N GLN A 101 3.82 19.82 4.62
CA GLN A 101 4.14 21.13 4.09
C GLN A 101 3.35 21.36 2.81
N LEU A 102 2.53 22.40 2.79
CA LEU A 102 1.68 22.77 1.66
C LEU A 102 2.47 23.57 0.59
N SER A 103 1.75 23.92 -0.47
CA SER A 103 2.34 24.60 -1.64
C SER A 103 2.86 26.01 -1.35
N ASP A 104 2.30 26.69 -0.40
CA ASP A 104 2.71 28.02 0.06
C ASP A 104 3.90 27.99 1.03
N GLY A 105 4.42 26.80 1.37
CA GLY A 105 5.48 26.59 2.34
C GLY A 105 4.99 26.48 3.79
N THR A 106 3.70 26.66 4.05
CA THR A 106 3.14 26.49 5.40
C THR A 106 3.17 25.02 5.81
N ALA A 107 3.59 24.75 7.03
CA ALA A 107 3.69 23.41 7.58
C ALA A 107 2.68 23.20 8.72
N TYR A 108 2.01 22.06 8.70
CA TYR A 108 1.06 21.61 9.70
C TYR A 108 1.45 20.23 10.21
N THR A 109 1.15 19.95 11.47
CA THR A 109 1.05 18.57 11.96
C THR A 109 -0.23 17.94 11.43
N ALA A 110 -0.26 16.62 11.36
CA ALA A 110 -1.45 15.90 10.91
C ALA A 110 -1.68 14.66 11.77
N LYS A 111 -2.94 14.23 11.82
CA LYS A 111 -3.37 12.99 12.47
C LYS A 111 -4.00 12.08 11.43
N THR A 112 -3.78 10.79 11.54
CA THR A 112 -4.47 9.80 10.73
C THR A 112 -5.92 9.69 11.20
N LEU A 113 -6.89 9.99 10.33
CA LEU A 113 -8.32 9.75 10.56
C LEU A 113 -8.65 8.28 10.31
N GLY A 114 -8.06 7.71 9.27
CA GLY A 114 -8.23 6.30 8.95
C GLY A 114 -7.24 5.86 7.89
N SER A 115 -6.97 4.56 7.86
CA SER A 115 -6.11 3.97 6.84
C SER A 115 -6.47 2.52 6.55
N ASP A 116 -6.18 2.08 5.33
CA ASP A 116 -6.35 0.70 4.90
C ASP A 116 -5.08 0.19 4.25
N LYS A 117 -4.51 -0.85 4.84
CA LYS A 117 -3.27 -1.48 4.38
C LYS A 117 -3.46 -2.26 3.10
N ASP A 118 -4.63 -2.91 2.93
CA ASP A 118 -4.93 -3.72 1.75
C ASP A 118 -5.09 -2.88 0.49
N LEU A 119 -5.58 -1.65 0.64
CA LEU A 119 -5.70 -0.67 -0.45
C LEU A 119 -4.50 0.28 -0.55
N ASP A 120 -3.63 0.30 0.46
CA ASP A 120 -2.54 1.26 0.59
C ASP A 120 -3.00 2.74 0.60
N VAL A 121 -4.14 3.03 1.24
CA VAL A 121 -4.73 4.38 1.33
C VAL A 121 -4.74 4.84 2.79
N ALA A 122 -4.43 6.10 3.02
CA ALA A 122 -4.60 6.78 4.30
C ALA A 122 -5.25 8.15 4.14
N LEU A 123 -6.16 8.46 5.05
CA LEU A 123 -6.81 9.76 5.19
C LEU A 123 -6.25 10.44 6.43
N LEU A 124 -5.69 11.62 6.24
CA LEU A 124 -5.14 12.45 7.30
C LEU A 124 -6.03 13.69 7.52
N LYS A 125 -5.93 14.27 8.71
CA LYS A 125 -6.48 15.59 9.05
C LYS A 125 -5.35 16.52 9.48
N LEU A 126 -5.23 17.65 8.80
CA LEU A 126 -4.31 18.71 9.20
C LEU A 126 -4.76 19.32 10.53
N ASP A 127 -3.82 19.48 11.46
CA ASP A 127 -4.05 20.14 12.74
C ASP A 127 -3.78 21.64 12.55
N CYS A 128 -4.84 22.39 12.33
CA CYS A 128 -4.77 23.81 12.00
C CYS A 128 -5.59 24.64 12.99
N PRO A 129 -5.19 25.89 13.27
CA PRO A 129 -5.98 26.84 14.03
C PRO A 129 -7.39 27.02 13.45
N SER A 130 -8.38 27.27 14.31
CA SER A 130 -9.79 27.43 13.91
C SER A 130 -10.05 28.62 12.96
N ASN A 131 -9.13 29.57 12.90
CA ASN A 131 -9.20 30.74 12.02
C ASN A 131 -8.38 30.56 10.73
N THR A 132 -7.86 29.36 10.47
CA THR A 132 -7.17 29.08 9.20
C THR A 132 -8.13 29.25 8.02
N PRO A 133 -7.73 29.98 6.96
CA PRO A 133 -8.54 30.07 5.74
C PRO A 133 -8.77 28.68 5.13
N PRO A 134 -9.87 28.48 4.39
CA PRO A 134 -10.14 27.22 3.72
C PRO A 134 -8.97 26.80 2.81
N PHE A 135 -8.60 25.53 2.85
CA PHE A 135 -7.55 24.99 1.99
C PHE A 135 -8.04 24.83 0.54
N ALA A 136 -7.13 24.98 -0.41
CA ALA A 136 -7.37 24.51 -1.77
C ALA A 136 -7.54 22.99 -1.73
N ALA A 137 -8.60 22.48 -2.33
CA ALA A 137 -8.93 21.07 -2.34
C ALA A 137 -9.02 20.54 -3.77
N ALA A 138 -8.45 19.37 -4.01
CA ALA A 138 -8.56 18.67 -5.29
C ALA A 138 -9.89 17.92 -5.38
N THR A 139 -10.39 17.75 -6.60
CA THR A 139 -11.59 16.96 -6.89
C THR A 139 -11.17 15.57 -7.36
N LEU A 140 -11.68 14.53 -6.72
CA LEU A 140 -11.53 13.14 -7.17
C LEU A 140 -12.54 12.85 -8.29
N ALA A 141 -12.07 12.26 -9.40
CA ALA A 141 -12.92 11.81 -10.48
C ALA A 141 -13.65 10.53 -10.06
N PRO A 142 -15.00 10.48 -10.13
CA PRO A 142 -15.75 9.28 -9.80
C PRO A 142 -15.76 8.25 -10.94
N GLU A 143 -15.51 8.68 -12.18
CA GLU A 143 -15.50 7.82 -13.36
C GLU A 143 -14.16 7.09 -13.50
N PRO A 144 -14.18 5.81 -13.94
CA PRO A 144 -12.95 5.08 -14.24
C PRO A 144 -12.26 5.67 -15.49
N MET A 145 -10.94 5.50 -15.53
CA MET A 145 -10.12 5.86 -16.70
C MET A 145 -10.19 4.78 -17.79
N THR A 146 -9.79 5.17 -18.98
CA THR A 146 -9.68 4.28 -20.16
C THR A 146 -8.22 4.15 -20.58
N VAL A 147 -7.82 3.00 -21.11
CA VAL A 147 -6.49 2.78 -21.67
C VAL A 147 -6.24 3.81 -22.80
N GLY A 148 -5.10 4.49 -22.72
CA GLY A 148 -4.72 5.57 -23.64
C GLY A 148 -5.02 6.98 -23.12
N ASP A 149 -5.80 7.15 -22.04
CA ASP A 149 -6.04 8.45 -21.45
C ASP A 149 -4.73 9.08 -20.96
N VAL A 150 -4.53 10.35 -21.29
CA VAL A 150 -3.37 11.12 -20.86
C VAL A 150 -3.49 11.47 -19.37
N VAL A 151 -2.43 11.23 -18.64
CA VAL A 151 -2.36 11.49 -17.20
C VAL A 151 -1.07 12.18 -16.78
N LEU A 152 -1.13 12.91 -15.67
CA LEU A 152 -0.02 13.62 -15.06
C LEU A 152 0.17 13.09 -13.64
N ALA A 153 1.33 12.48 -13.38
CA ALA A 153 1.69 12.12 -12.00
C ALA A 153 2.35 13.32 -11.33
N MET A 154 1.83 13.73 -10.19
CA MET A 154 2.30 14.90 -9.45
C MET A 154 2.74 14.51 -8.04
N GLY A 155 3.73 15.23 -7.50
CA GLY A 155 4.22 15.01 -6.15
C GLY A 155 5.20 16.08 -5.69
N ALA A 156 5.66 15.94 -4.46
CA ALA A 156 6.65 16.83 -3.82
C ALA A 156 7.83 15.99 -3.27
N PRO A 157 8.62 15.32 -4.13
CA PRO A 157 9.68 14.43 -3.70
C PRO A 157 10.74 15.19 -2.90
N TRP A 158 11.21 14.59 -1.80
CA TRP A 158 12.26 15.11 -0.89
C TRP A 158 12.03 16.53 -0.35
N GLY A 159 10.79 17.04 -0.35
CA GLY A 159 10.50 18.43 0.05
C GLY A 159 11.06 19.48 -0.93
N LEU A 160 11.50 19.05 -2.11
CA LEU A 160 11.97 19.91 -3.20
C LEU A 160 10.79 20.52 -3.96
N ALA A 161 11.11 21.26 -5.01
CA ALA A 161 10.09 21.79 -5.92
C ALA A 161 9.20 20.66 -6.45
N ARG A 162 7.88 20.93 -6.51
CA ARG A 162 6.88 19.98 -7.00
C ARG A 162 7.22 19.51 -8.39
N SER A 163 7.08 18.21 -8.62
CA SER A 163 7.33 17.57 -9.89
C SER A 163 6.03 17.19 -10.60
N VAL A 164 6.09 17.21 -11.94
CA VAL A 164 5.06 16.68 -12.81
C VAL A 164 5.73 15.79 -13.83
N THR A 165 5.24 14.58 -13.96
CA THR A 165 5.58 13.68 -15.07
C THR A 165 4.32 13.34 -15.83
N MET A 166 4.44 13.05 -17.10
CA MET A 166 3.32 12.80 -18.00
C MET A 166 3.45 11.41 -18.61
N GLY A 167 2.32 10.78 -18.82
CA GLY A 167 2.17 9.51 -19.49
C GLY A 167 0.73 9.24 -19.87
N ILE A 168 0.42 7.97 -20.08
CA ILE A 168 -0.93 7.49 -20.36
C ILE A 168 -1.32 6.37 -19.38
N ILE A 169 -2.60 6.08 -19.29
CA ILE A 169 -3.08 4.83 -18.69
C ILE A 169 -2.72 3.69 -19.64
N SER A 170 -1.82 2.83 -19.23
CA SER A 170 -1.37 1.68 -20.03
C SER A 170 -2.24 0.43 -19.79
N CYS A 171 -2.87 0.33 -18.60
CA CYS A 171 -3.80 -0.73 -18.23
C CYS A 171 -4.70 -0.24 -17.09
N THR A 172 -5.99 -0.61 -17.11
CA THR A 172 -6.96 -0.25 -16.07
C THR A 172 -7.17 -1.35 -15.04
N ASP A 173 -6.83 -2.59 -15.40
CA ASP A 173 -7.21 -3.80 -14.68
C ASP A 173 -6.00 -4.63 -14.30
N ARG A 174 -4.91 -3.96 -13.85
CA ARG A 174 -3.70 -4.68 -13.46
C ARG A 174 -3.89 -5.35 -12.10
N TYR A 175 -3.86 -6.68 -12.08
CA TYR A 175 -3.74 -7.47 -10.86
C TYR A 175 -2.27 -7.56 -10.44
N LEU A 176 -2.00 -7.26 -9.19
CA LEU A 176 -0.67 -7.39 -8.58
C LEU A 176 -0.78 -8.37 -7.41
N GLU A 177 -0.28 -9.57 -7.61
CA GLU A 177 -0.28 -10.60 -6.58
C GLU A 177 0.46 -10.13 -5.32
N GLY A 178 -0.13 -10.37 -4.14
CA GLY A 178 0.42 -9.90 -2.86
C GLY A 178 0.33 -8.38 -2.61
N CYS A 179 -0.25 -7.62 -3.53
CA CYS A 179 -0.35 -6.15 -3.45
C CYS A 179 -1.80 -5.66 -3.33
N GLY A 180 -2.53 -6.22 -2.34
CA GLY A 180 -3.92 -5.82 -2.09
C GLY A 180 -4.92 -6.70 -2.83
N GLN A 181 -5.83 -7.26 -2.05
CA GLN A 181 -6.82 -8.22 -2.56
C GLN A 181 -8.14 -7.55 -2.99
N TYR A 182 -8.27 -6.23 -2.79
CA TYR A 182 -9.52 -5.51 -3.01
C TYR A 182 -9.47 -4.50 -4.16
N THR A 183 -8.35 -4.34 -4.87
CA THR A 183 -8.24 -3.38 -5.97
C THR A 183 -7.50 -3.94 -7.18
N LEU A 184 -7.93 -3.49 -8.34
CA LEU A 184 -7.13 -3.49 -9.56
C LEU A 184 -6.42 -2.14 -9.65
N TRP A 185 -5.23 -2.13 -10.22
CA TRP A 185 -4.37 -0.97 -10.28
C TRP A 185 -4.43 -0.34 -11.67
N TYR A 186 -4.45 0.99 -11.73
CA TYR A 186 -4.07 1.66 -12.96
C TYR A 186 -2.56 1.53 -13.15
N GLN A 187 -2.17 1.03 -14.31
CA GLN A 187 -0.78 1.06 -14.75
C GLN A 187 -0.59 2.25 -15.67
N THR A 188 0.47 3.03 -15.45
CA THR A 188 0.87 4.17 -16.28
C THR A 188 2.37 4.14 -16.56
N ASP A 189 2.77 4.75 -17.66
CA ASP A 189 4.18 5.02 -18.01
C ASP A 189 4.64 6.41 -17.53
N ALA A 190 3.74 7.21 -16.92
CA ALA A 190 4.13 8.41 -16.21
C ALA A 190 5.12 8.06 -15.09
N ALA A 191 6.31 8.62 -15.11
CA ALA A 191 7.37 8.26 -14.17
C ALA A 191 6.98 8.61 -12.72
N ILE A 192 6.96 7.60 -11.85
CA ILE A 192 6.78 7.76 -10.40
C ILE A 192 8.12 7.49 -9.72
N ALA A 193 8.73 8.52 -9.15
CA ALA A 193 9.97 8.46 -8.39
C ALA A 193 9.68 8.34 -6.88
N PRO A 194 10.65 7.84 -6.07
CA PRO A 194 10.56 7.90 -4.61
C PRO A 194 10.23 9.31 -4.12
N GLY A 195 9.22 9.42 -3.26
CA GLY A 195 8.67 10.69 -2.79
C GLY A 195 7.40 11.15 -3.52
N ASN A 196 7.06 10.59 -4.69
CA ASN A 196 5.77 10.83 -5.33
C ASN A 196 4.65 9.92 -4.79
N SER A 197 4.98 8.88 -4.01
CA SER A 197 4.00 8.02 -3.35
C SER A 197 3.05 8.85 -2.48
N GLY A 198 1.75 8.61 -2.61
CA GLY A 198 0.68 9.38 -1.97
C GLY A 198 0.31 10.68 -2.68
N GLY A 199 1.06 11.09 -3.71
CA GLY A 199 0.67 12.18 -4.61
C GLY A 199 -0.39 11.74 -5.63
N PRO A 200 -1.13 12.69 -6.23
CA PRO A 200 -2.19 12.38 -7.17
C PRO A 200 -1.65 12.01 -8.56
N LEU A 201 -2.35 11.06 -9.22
CA LEU A 201 -2.42 10.95 -10.66
C LEU A 201 -3.64 11.77 -11.12
N VAL A 202 -3.47 12.67 -12.09
CA VAL A 202 -4.54 13.57 -12.51
C VAL A 202 -4.79 13.48 -14.01
N ASP A 203 -6.03 13.75 -14.42
CA ASP A 203 -6.40 13.89 -15.82
C ASP A 203 -6.00 15.25 -16.39
N THR A 204 -6.25 15.44 -17.67
CA THR A 204 -6.01 16.72 -18.38
C THR A 204 -6.90 17.87 -17.89
N HIS A 205 -7.94 17.61 -17.12
CA HIS A 205 -8.82 18.63 -16.52
C HIS A 205 -8.39 19.03 -15.09
N GLY A 206 -7.34 18.37 -14.55
CA GLY A 206 -6.86 18.57 -13.19
C GLY A 206 -7.70 17.87 -12.12
N ARG A 207 -8.48 16.82 -12.48
CA ARG A 207 -9.17 15.98 -11.51
C ARG A 207 -8.25 14.83 -11.11
N VAL A 208 -8.27 14.45 -9.84
CA VAL A 208 -7.53 13.32 -9.33
C VAL A 208 -8.20 12.03 -9.78
N VAL A 209 -7.53 11.25 -10.62
CA VAL A 209 -7.99 9.95 -11.13
C VAL A 209 -7.42 8.78 -10.34
N GLY A 210 -6.45 9.04 -9.47
CA GLY A 210 -5.90 8.02 -8.58
C GLY A 210 -4.79 8.56 -7.68
N LEU A 211 -4.28 7.68 -6.81
CA LEU A 211 -3.22 7.96 -5.86
C LEU A 211 -1.98 7.13 -6.23
N ASN A 212 -0.88 7.80 -6.55
CA ASN A 212 0.38 7.16 -6.92
C ASN A 212 0.92 6.34 -5.74
N THR A 213 1.36 5.11 -5.99
CA THR A 213 1.83 4.25 -4.89
C THR A 213 3.17 3.57 -5.17
N ARG A 214 3.31 2.89 -6.28
CA ARG A 214 4.51 2.09 -6.58
C ARG A 214 5.01 2.37 -7.98
N GLY A 215 6.34 2.43 -8.14
CA GLY A 215 7.02 2.46 -9.43
C GLY A 215 7.99 1.30 -9.54
N ASN A 216 8.11 0.70 -10.72
CA ASN A 216 9.19 -0.22 -11.02
C ASN A 216 10.39 0.57 -11.56
N LEU A 217 11.44 0.67 -10.76
CA LEU A 217 12.66 1.41 -11.11
C LEU A 217 13.36 0.90 -12.39
N PHE A 218 13.09 -0.35 -12.79
CA PHE A 218 13.78 -0.98 -13.93
C PHE A 218 12.90 -1.14 -15.17
N GLY A 219 11.60 -0.82 -15.12
CA GLY A 219 10.66 -1.13 -16.20
C GLY A 219 9.80 0.03 -16.69
N GLY A 220 9.94 1.25 -16.17
CA GLY A 220 9.11 2.39 -16.59
C GLY A 220 7.61 2.19 -16.33
N GLN A 221 7.25 1.29 -15.43
CA GLN A 221 5.87 0.99 -15.04
C GLN A 221 5.58 1.57 -13.67
N ALA A 222 4.48 2.27 -13.55
CA ALA A 222 4.00 2.82 -12.31
C ALA A 222 2.56 2.39 -12.06
N PHE A 223 2.20 2.25 -10.78
CA PHE A 223 0.90 1.75 -10.35
C PHE A 223 0.23 2.77 -9.44
N THR A 224 -1.07 2.94 -9.67
CA THR A 224 -1.88 3.96 -9.02
C THR A 224 -3.19 3.34 -8.55
N ILE A 225 -3.63 3.70 -7.35
CA ILE A 225 -4.92 3.27 -6.80
C ILE A 225 -6.00 4.12 -7.47
N PRO A 226 -7.00 3.51 -8.16
CA PRO A 226 -8.05 4.26 -8.83
C PRO A 226 -8.88 5.12 -7.88
N SER A 227 -9.22 6.35 -8.29
CA SER A 227 -10.09 7.25 -7.50
C SER A 227 -11.48 6.68 -7.20
N PRO A 228 -12.16 5.90 -8.08
CA PRO A 228 -13.41 5.24 -7.70
C PRO A 228 -13.27 4.29 -6.51
N THR A 229 -12.15 3.56 -6.42
CA THR A 229 -11.85 2.70 -5.26
C THR A 229 -11.64 3.52 -3.99
N ILE A 230 -10.95 4.66 -4.09
CA ILE A 230 -10.72 5.57 -2.96
C ILE A 230 -12.05 6.16 -2.47
N LEU A 231 -12.87 6.68 -3.40
CA LEU A 231 -14.18 7.27 -3.09
C LEU A 231 -15.11 6.29 -2.38
N GLU A 232 -15.05 5.01 -2.74
CA GLU A 232 -15.83 3.95 -2.11
C GLU A 232 -15.49 3.77 -0.62
N VAL A 233 -14.21 3.80 -0.27
CA VAL A 233 -13.75 3.51 1.10
C VAL A 233 -13.66 4.76 1.97
N LEU A 234 -13.58 5.93 1.39
CA LEU A 234 -13.39 7.20 2.09
C LEU A 234 -14.39 7.47 3.22
N PRO A 235 -15.73 7.22 3.07
CA PRO A 235 -16.67 7.34 4.17
C PRO A 235 -16.36 6.42 5.34
N ARG A 236 -15.96 5.17 5.05
CA ARG A 236 -15.62 4.17 6.09
C ARG A 236 -14.32 4.52 6.82
N LEU A 237 -13.32 5.08 6.12
CA LEU A 237 -12.10 5.59 6.75
C LEU A 237 -12.41 6.72 7.74
N ARG A 238 -13.36 7.61 7.41
CA ARG A 238 -13.80 8.69 8.31
C ARG A 238 -14.54 8.17 9.54
N GLU A 239 -15.42 7.21 9.34
CA GLU A 239 -16.32 6.72 10.39
C GLU A 239 -15.66 5.69 11.30
N HIS A 240 -14.90 4.75 10.72
CA HIS A 240 -14.38 3.59 11.43
C HIS A 240 -12.86 3.59 11.61
N GLY A 241 -12.15 4.54 10.96
CA GLY A 241 -10.69 4.57 10.98
C GLY A 241 -10.02 3.53 10.07
N ASN A 242 -10.79 2.68 9.40
CA ASN A 242 -10.34 1.67 8.44
C ASN A 242 -11.42 1.40 7.40
N ALA A 243 -11.12 0.58 6.37
CA ALA A 243 -12.10 0.24 5.34
C ALA A 243 -13.21 -0.73 5.80
N HIS A 244 -13.14 -1.24 7.01
CA HIS A 244 -14.20 -2.02 7.65
C HIS A 244 -14.69 -3.21 6.81
N TRP A 245 -13.72 -4.06 6.38
CA TRP A 245 -14.00 -5.20 5.52
C TRP A 245 -14.63 -6.36 6.26
N ALA A 246 -15.65 -6.99 5.66
CA ALA A 246 -16.15 -8.28 6.09
C ALA A 246 -15.15 -9.39 5.76
N TRP A 247 -14.98 -10.32 6.69
CA TRP A 247 -14.07 -11.44 6.56
C TRP A 247 -14.78 -12.77 6.76
N PHE A 248 -14.63 -13.65 5.78
CA PHE A 248 -15.15 -15.03 5.79
C PHE A 248 -14.05 -16.05 6.05
N GLY A 249 -12.77 -15.66 5.83
CA GLY A 249 -11.63 -16.59 5.90
C GLY A 249 -11.58 -17.56 4.75
N LEU A 250 -11.89 -17.07 3.55
CA LEU A 250 -11.82 -17.79 2.29
C LEU A 250 -10.51 -17.41 1.57
N ASN A 251 -9.71 -18.41 1.22
CA ASN A 251 -8.63 -18.29 0.27
C ASN A 251 -9.17 -18.74 -1.09
N LEU A 252 -9.25 -17.81 -2.03
CA LEU A 252 -9.92 -18.00 -3.31
C LEU A 252 -8.92 -18.08 -4.46
N GLN A 253 -9.27 -18.89 -5.46
CA GLN A 253 -8.50 -19.09 -6.66
C GLN A 253 -9.42 -18.93 -7.88
N PRO A 254 -8.96 -18.23 -8.95
CA PRO A 254 -9.71 -18.14 -10.19
C PRO A 254 -9.80 -19.50 -10.89
N LEU A 255 -10.72 -19.62 -11.85
CA LEU A 255 -10.85 -20.85 -12.64
C LEU A 255 -9.64 -21.08 -13.55
N HIS A 256 -9.02 -20.01 -14.04
CA HIS A 256 -7.80 -20.03 -14.83
C HIS A 256 -6.72 -19.22 -14.14
N ASP A 257 -5.74 -19.89 -13.59
CA ASP A 257 -4.58 -19.29 -12.96
C ASP A 257 -3.33 -19.62 -13.75
N PHE A 258 -2.96 -18.71 -14.65
CA PHE A 258 -1.80 -18.88 -15.52
C PHE A 258 -0.48 -18.96 -14.75
N ASN A 259 -0.36 -18.20 -13.68
CA ASN A 259 0.88 -18.14 -12.89
C ASN A 259 1.16 -19.45 -12.14
N HIS A 260 0.10 -20.19 -11.78
CA HIS A 260 0.20 -21.47 -11.09
C HIS A 260 -0.09 -22.68 -12.01
N ASP A 261 -0.24 -22.45 -13.31
CA ASP A 261 -0.56 -23.48 -14.32
C ASP A 261 -1.80 -24.31 -13.95
N MET A 262 -2.84 -23.64 -13.46
CA MET A 262 -4.08 -24.27 -13.01
C MET A 262 -5.26 -23.82 -13.87
N TYR A 263 -5.93 -24.79 -14.46
CA TYR A 263 -7.05 -24.57 -15.39
C TYR A 263 -8.19 -25.51 -15.07
N PHE A 264 -9.28 -24.97 -14.55
CA PHE A 264 -10.50 -25.71 -14.29
C PHE A 264 -11.40 -25.68 -15.53
N PRO A 265 -12.04 -26.79 -15.91
CA PRO A 265 -12.88 -26.86 -17.13
C PRO A 265 -14.22 -26.13 -16.99
N ASN A 266 -14.51 -25.57 -15.83
CA ASN A 266 -15.76 -24.89 -15.54
C ASN A 266 -15.76 -23.45 -16.08
N SER A 267 -16.95 -22.95 -16.43
CA SER A 267 -17.14 -21.58 -16.95
C SER A 267 -17.71 -20.61 -15.93
N ASN A 268 -18.07 -21.06 -14.73
CA ASN A 268 -18.66 -20.24 -13.67
C ASN A 268 -18.15 -20.66 -12.28
N GLY A 269 -18.22 -19.71 -11.36
CA GLY A 269 -17.81 -19.90 -9.98
C GLY A 269 -16.42 -19.36 -9.67
N VAL A 270 -15.98 -19.61 -8.44
CA VAL A 270 -14.63 -19.36 -7.90
C VAL A 270 -14.24 -20.57 -7.05
N VAL A 271 -13.00 -20.99 -7.11
CA VAL A 271 -12.53 -22.16 -6.36
C VAL A 271 -12.06 -21.72 -4.97
N VAL A 272 -12.45 -22.48 -3.95
CA VAL A 272 -11.89 -22.37 -2.61
C VAL A 272 -10.56 -23.09 -2.57
N ALA A 273 -9.45 -22.37 -2.58
CA ALA A 273 -8.11 -22.92 -2.42
C ALA A 273 -7.87 -23.37 -0.97
N GLY A 274 -8.51 -22.71 -0.02
CA GLY A 274 -8.42 -23.02 1.39
C GLY A 274 -9.33 -22.17 2.27
N THR A 275 -9.34 -22.47 3.55
CA THR A 275 -10.04 -21.66 4.56
C THR A 275 -9.13 -21.43 5.76
N ASP A 276 -9.17 -20.22 6.32
CA ASP A 276 -8.35 -19.86 7.47
C ASP A 276 -8.79 -20.62 8.73
N ALA A 277 -7.85 -20.92 9.62
CA ALA A 277 -8.12 -21.53 10.92
C ALA A 277 -9.11 -20.66 11.73
N GLY A 278 -10.11 -21.28 12.35
CA GLY A 278 -11.11 -20.58 13.17
C GLY A 278 -12.06 -19.66 12.40
N SER A 279 -11.97 -19.59 11.07
CA SER A 279 -12.80 -18.70 10.23
C SER A 279 -14.27 -19.12 10.16
N PRO A 280 -15.18 -18.18 9.83
CA PRO A 280 -16.57 -18.51 9.55
C PRO A 280 -16.74 -19.60 8.48
N ALA A 281 -16.01 -19.49 7.37
CA ALA A 281 -16.07 -20.47 6.27
C ALA A 281 -15.64 -21.88 6.71
N ARG A 282 -14.54 -21.99 7.48
CA ARG A 282 -14.08 -23.30 8.01
C ARG A 282 -15.09 -23.90 8.99
N LYS A 283 -15.64 -23.08 9.90
CA LYS A 283 -16.67 -23.52 10.84
C LYS A 283 -17.95 -23.97 10.14
N ALA A 284 -18.30 -23.34 9.04
CA ALA A 284 -19.43 -23.73 8.19
C ALA A 284 -19.19 -25.03 7.40
N GLY A 285 -17.93 -25.51 7.33
CA GLY A 285 -17.56 -26.76 6.68
C GLY A 285 -17.18 -26.63 5.19
N LEU A 286 -16.77 -25.43 4.73
CA LEU A 286 -16.18 -25.27 3.42
C LEU A 286 -14.79 -25.92 3.38
N LEU A 287 -14.48 -26.56 2.25
CA LEU A 287 -13.25 -27.35 2.06
C LEU A 287 -12.49 -26.87 0.82
N PRO A 288 -11.19 -27.13 0.74
CA PRO A 288 -10.45 -26.96 -0.52
C PRO A 288 -11.11 -27.72 -1.67
N ASN A 289 -11.06 -27.14 -2.86
CA ASN A 289 -11.71 -27.59 -4.10
C ASN A 289 -13.24 -27.43 -4.13
N ASP A 290 -13.87 -26.86 -3.13
CA ASP A 290 -15.23 -26.38 -3.27
C ASP A 290 -15.29 -25.26 -4.32
N ARG A 291 -16.32 -25.26 -5.16
CA ARG A 291 -16.54 -24.19 -6.12
C ARG A 291 -17.78 -23.41 -5.76
N ILE A 292 -17.62 -22.17 -5.34
CA ILE A 292 -18.72 -21.24 -5.03
C ILE A 292 -19.30 -20.75 -6.34
N VAL A 293 -20.58 -21.02 -6.60
CA VAL A 293 -21.26 -20.69 -7.87
C VAL A 293 -22.29 -19.57 -7.72
N ALA A 294 -22.79 -19.32 -6.51
CA ALA A 294 -23.65 -18.18 -6.23
C ALA A 294 -23.52 -17.73 -4.78
N ILE A 295 -23.86 -16.46 -4.51
CA ILE A 295 -23.98 -15.86 -3.18
C ILE A 295 -25.35 -15.18 -3.09
N ASP A 296 -26.18 -15.60 -2.12
CA ASP A 296 -27.57 -15.15 -1.96
C ASP A 296 -28.40 -15.27 -3.26
N GLY A 297 -28.12 -16.29 -4.08
CA GLY A 297 -28.73 -16.52 -5.37
C GLY A 297 -28.10 -15.79 -6.54
N ASP A 298 -27.25 -14.80 -6.31
CA ASP A 298 -26.54 -14.08 -7.38
C ASP A 298 -25.35 -14.89 -7.89
N PRO A 299 -25.26 -15.15 -9.20
CA PRO A 299 -24.18 -15.92 -9.79
C PRO A 299 -22.79 -15.35 -9.51
N VAL A 300 -21.82 -16.25 -9.39
CA VAL A 300 -20.40 -15.93 -9.25
C VAL A 300 -19.65 -16.39 -10.50
N THR A 301 -18.76 -15.54 -11.02
CA THR A 301 -17.86 -15.89 -12.11
C THR A 301 -16.54 -15.17 -11.88
N VAL A 302 -15.49 -15.94 -11.59
CA VAL A 302 -14.11 -15.49 -11.39
C VAL A 302 -13.23 -16.38 -12.24
N VAL A 303 -13.03 -15.98 -13.49
CA VAL A 303 -12.30 -16.78 -14.48
C VAL A 303 -10.81 -16.56 -14.33
N ASN A 304 -10.38 -15.30 -14.29
CA ASN A 304 -8.96 -14.91 -14.23
C ASN A 304 -8.63 -14.22 -12.91
N SER A 305 -7.36 -14.05 -12.64
CA SER A 305 -6.88 -13.38 -11.41
C SER A 305 -7.39 -11.94 -11.27
N GLU A 306 -7.61 -11.26 -12.41
CA GLU A 306 -8.16 -9.89 -12.46
C GLU A 306 -9.61 -9.81 -11.97
N ASP A 307 -10.36 -10.90 -11.95
CA ASP A 307 -11.74 -10.94 -11.44
C ASP A 307 -11.81 -11.02 -9.90
N LEU A 308 -10.73 -11.51 -9.25
CA LEU A 308 -10.67 -11.71 -7.80
C LEU A 308 -10.92 -10.42 -6.98
N PRO A 309 -10.31 -9.26 -7.30
CA PRO A 309 -10.50 -8.05 -6.48
C PRO A 309 -11.94 -7.56 -6.45
N ALA A 310 -12.66 -7.64 -7.57
CA ALA A 310 -14.07 -7.27 -7.64
C ALA A 310 -14.92 -8.22 -6.77
N PHE A 311 -14.64 -9.51 -6.83
CA PHE A 311 -15.31 -10.52 -6.02
C PHE A 311 -15.00 -10.35 -4.52
N ASN A 312 -13.73 -10.14 -4.17
CA ASN A 312 -13.32 -9.88 -2.79
C ASN A 312 -13.98 -8.61 -2.21
N ARG A 313 -14.10 -7.52 -3.01
CA ARG A 313 -14.85 -6.33 -2.60
C ARG A 313 -16.33 -6.63 -2.37
N ARG A 314 -16.96 -7.44 -3.25
CA ARG A 314 -18.34 -7.87 -3.06
C ARG A 314 -18.53 -8.57 -1.71
N LEU A 315 -17.64 -9.51 -1.37
CA LEU A 315 -17.63 -10.18 -0.07
C LEU A 315 -17.35 -9.21 1.08
N GLY A 316 -16.35 -8.34 0.91
CA GLY A 316 -15.90 -7.38 1.92
C GLY A 316 -16.94 -6.31 2.30
N ARG A 317 -17.97 -6.09 1.48
CA ARG A 317 -19.07 -5.14 1.72
C ARG A 317 -20.25 -5.73 2.46
N LEU A 318 -20.27 -7.06 2.67
CA LEU A 318 -21.39 -7.72 3.33
C LEU A 318 -21.48 -7.36 4.82
N GLU A 319 -22.69 -7.36 5.34
CA GLU A 319 -22.98 -6.95 6.72
C GLU A 319 -22.49 -8.00 7.73
N PHE A 320 -21.77 -7.55 8.77
CA PHE A 320 -21.27 -8.44 9.80
C PHE A 320 -22.41 -9.09 10.58
N GLY A 321 -22.22 -10.37 10.91
CA GLY A 321 -23.20 -11.14 11.67
C GLY A 321 -24.47 -11.52 10.91
N LYS A 322 -24.67 -11.03 9.68
CA LYS A 322 -25.78 -11.41 8.83
C LYS A 322 -25.44 -12.65 8.01
N GLU A 323 -26.28 -13.67 8.10
CA GLU A 323 -26.09 -14.89 7.33
C GLU A 323 -26.16 -14.63 5.82
N VAL A 324 -25.22 -15.22 5.12
CA VAL A 324 -25.11 -15.21 3.67
C VAL A 324 -25.17 -16.65 3.15
N ALA A 325 -25.94 -16.89 2.10
CA ALA A 325 -26.09 -18.21 1.51
C ALA A 325 -25.08 -18.39 0.37
N PHE A 326 -24.18 -19.35 0.51
CA PHE A 326 -23.23 -19.75 -0.52
C PHE A 326 -23.71 -21.03 -1.21
N SER A 327 -24.05 -20.96 -2.51
CA SER A 327 -24.25 -22.14 -3.34
C SER A 327 -22.90 -22.67 -3.79
N VAL A 328 -22.61 -23.91 -3.44
CA VAL A 328 -21.30 -24.53 -3.60
C VAL A 328 -21.44 -25.87 -4.32
N VAL A 329 -20.62 -26.09 -5.33
CA VAL A 329 -20.49 -27.40 -5.97
C VAL A 329 -19.28 -28.12 -5.38
N ARG A 330 -19.52 -29.26 -4.74
CA ARG A 330 -18.52 -30.16 -4.17
C ARG A 330 -18.57 -31.49 -4.92
N GLY A 331 -17.54 -31.77 -5.72
CA GLY A 331 -17.63 -32.85 -6.72
C GLY A 331 -18.76 -32.54 -7.70
N ASP A 332 -19.73 -33.47 -7.83
CA ASP A 332 -20.90 -33.31 -8.70
C ASP A 332 -22.17 -32.88 -7.98
N LYS A 333 -22.08 -32.50 -6.71
CA LYS A 333 -23.23 -32.14 -5.87
C LYS A 333 -23.25 -30.67 -5.52
N GLU A 334 -24.37 -30.03 -5.79
CA GLU A 334 -24.63 -28.67 -5.30
C GLU A 334 -25.15 -28.73 -3.85
N GLN A 335 -24.60 -27.84 -2.99
CA GLN A 335 -24.93 -27.71 -1.58
C GLN A 335 -25.01 -26.22 -1.23
N THR A 336 -25.81 -25.88 -0.22
CA THR A 336 -25.89 -24.52 0.28
C THR A 336 -25.30 -24.46 1.68
N PHE A 337 -24.34 -23.59 1.87
CA PHE A 337 -23.75 -23.25 3.16
C PHE A 337 -24.23 -21.86 3.60
N ARG A 338 -24.69 -21.73 4.87
CA ARG A 338 -25.15 -20.47 5.43
C ARG A 338 -24.28 -20.10 6.61
N PHE A 339 -23.62 -18.95 6.55
CA PHE A 339 -22.80 -18.42 7.64
C PHE A 339 -22.60 -16.93 7.49
N ALA A 340 -22.31 -16.26 8.60
CA ALA A 340 -22.12 -14.82 8.65
C ALA A 340 -20.62 -14.46 8.65
N PRO A 341 -20.22 -13.35 8.03
CA PRO A 341 -18.87 -12.83 8.16
C PRO A 341 -18.66 -12.20 9.53
N THR A 342 -17.40 -12.10 9.92
CA THR A 342 -16.94 -11.23 11.01
C THR A 342 -16.20 -10.03 10.43
N GLU A 343 -15.89 -9.06 11.27
CA GLU A 343 -14.98 -7.98 10.86
C GLU A 343 -13.58 -8.54 10.61
N LYS A 344 -12.91 -8.08 9.56
CA LYS A 344 -11.52 -8.47 9.26
C LYS A 344 -10.57 -8.06 10.40
N GLY A 345 -10.84 -6.93 11.03
CA GLY A 345 -10.06 -6.43 12.14
C GLY A 345 -8.65 -6.01 11.77
N ARG A 346 -7.73 -6.10 12.74
CA ARG A 346 -6.31 -5.75 12.53
C ARG A 346 -5.62 -6.76 11.63
N VAL A 347 -4.96 -6.26 10.59
CA VAL A 347 -4.24 -7.07 9.61
C VAL A 347 -2.75 -7.24 9.94
N GLU A 348 -2.28 -6.67 11.05
CA GLU A 348 -0.90 -6.77 11.52
C GLU A 348 -0.86 -6.96 13.03
N GLY A 349 0.01 -7.86 13.50
CA GLY A 349 0.28 -8.08 14.91
C GLY A 349 1.01 -6.89 15.54
N ALA A 350 0.70 -6.55 16.78
CA ALA A 350 1.47 -5.60 17.55
C ALA A 350 2.88 -6.13 17.80
N GLN A 351 3.86 -5.23 17.95
CA GLN A 351 5.24 -5.64 18.21
C GLN A 351 5.90 -4.69 19.23
N LYS A 352 6.89 -5.21 19.95
CA LYS A 352 7.66 -4.45 20.94
C LYS A 352 9.10 -4.94 20.99
N ALA A 353 10.05 -3.98 21.03
CA ALA A 353 11.45 -4.28 21.29
C ALA A 353 11.68 -4.46 22.80
N PHE A 354 12.51 -5.43 23.15
CA PHE A 354 13.02 -5.70 24.50
C PHE A 354 14.54 -5.51 24.45
N GLU A 355 14.94 -4.24 24.49
CA GLU A 355 16.29 -3.78 24.15
C GLU A 355 17.37 -4.51 24.95
N ARG A 356 17.24 -4.55 26.27
CA ARG A 356 18.20 -5.27 27.14
C ARG A 356 18.29 -6.76 26.84
N TRP A 357 17.18 -7.37 26.42
CA TRP A 357 17.17 -8.77 26.02
C TRP A 357 17.67 -8.96 24.59
N GLY A 358 17.69 -7.91 23.75
CA GLY A 358 18.22 -7.91 22.39
C GLY A 358 17.32 -8.59 21.37
N PHE A 359 15.99 -8.50 21.51
CA PHE A 359 15.05 -8.99 20.49
C PHE A 359 13.75 -8.21 20.47
N THR A 360 13.06 -8.30 19.33
CA THR A 360 11.69 -7.80 19.16
C THR A 360 10.72 -8.98 19.16
N ALA A 361 9.68 -8.92 19.98
CA ALA A 361 8.55 -9.84 19.92
C ALA A 361 7.38 -9.21 19.18
N LYS A 362 6.66 -10.03 18.39
CA LYS A 362 5.47 -9.64 17.63
C LYS A 362 4.34 -10.62 17.90
N GLU A 363 3.12 -10.11 18.01
CA GLU A 363 1.90 -10.93 18.07
C GLU A 363 1.71 -11.67 16.75
N ILE A 364 1.39 -12.95 16.82
CA ILE A 364 1.06 -13.73 15.63
C ILE A 364 -0.30 -13.25 15.13
N ASN A 365 -0.33 -12.80 13.88
CA ASN A 365 -1.55 -12.37 13.19
C ASN A 365 -1.71 -13.16 11.89
N ARG A 366 -2.91 -13.66 11.62
CA ARG A 366 -3.21 -14.52 10.47
C ARG A 366 -2.96 -13.88 9.12
N PHE A 367 -2.98 -12.55 9.04
CA PHE A 367 -2.84 -11.82 7.79
C PHE A 367 -1.39 -11.47 7.45
N ASP A 368 -0.56 -11.16 8.44
CA ASP A 368 0.84 -10.82 8.22
C ASP A 368 1.83 -11.94 8.55
N THR A 369 1.39 -12.94 9.32
CA THR A 369 2.19 -14.13 9.66
C THR A 369 1.39 -15.43 9.47
N PRO A 370 0.87 -15.71 8.26
CA PRO A 370 0.01 -16.86 8.00
C PRO A 370 0.70 -18.20 8.32
N ASP A 371 2.01 -18.30 8.11
CA ASP A 371 2.80 -19.50 8.45
C ASP A 371 2.76 -19.86 9.93
N LEU A 372 2.58 -18.87 10.80
CA LEU A 372 2.52 -19.02 12.24
C LEU A 372 1.08 -19.02 12.78
N ALA A 373 0.11 -18.58 12.01
CA ALA A 373 -1.27 -18.44 12.45
C ALA A 373 -1.91 -19.73 12.96
N PHE A 374 -1.43 -20.88 12.46
CA PHE A 374 -1.86 -22.19 12.94
C PHE A 374 -1.57 -22.40 14.44
N PHE A 375 -0.50 -21.78 14.96
CA PHE A 375 -0.12 -21.89 16.39
C PHE A 375 -0.83 -20.86 17.26
N ALA A 376 -1.60 -19.94 16.69
CA ALA A 376 -2.15 -18.75 17.35
C ALA A 376 -3.67 -18.78 17.54
N GLU A 377 -4.34 -19.93 17.45
CA GLU A 377 -5.78 -19.99 17.73
C GLU A 377 -6.15 -19.35 19.08
N ASP A 378 -5.23 -19.40 20.06
CA ASP A 378 -5.37 -18.84 21.41
C ASP A 378 -4.47 -17.64 21.71
N GLY A 379 -3.94 -16.96 20.67
CA GLY A 379 -2.90 -15.96 20.81
C GLY A 379 -1.50 -16.54 20.87
N GLY A 380 -0.48 -15.75 20.57
CA GLY A 380 0.92 -16.17 20.62
C GLY A 380 1.86 -15.05 20.19
N LEU A 381 3.10 -15.17 20.63
CA LEU A 381 4.19 -14.25 20.28
C LEU A 381 5.29 -15.00 19.56
N PHE A 382 5.91 -14.34 18.61
CA PHE A 382 7.13 -14.84 17.99
C PHE A 382 8.22 -13.77 17.99
N VAL A 383 9.46 -14.20 17.85
CA VAL A 383 10.62 -13.34 17.71
C VAL A 383 10.67 -12.83 16.27
N SER A 384 10.41 -11.54 16.07
CA SER A 384 10.39 -10.90 14.75
C SER A 384 11.77 -10.38 14.32
N ALA A 385 12.63 -10.04 15.29
CA ALA A 385 14.02 -9.63 15.03
C ALA A 385 14.89 -9.94 16.23
N VAL A 386 16.20 -10.18 16.00
CA VAL A 386 17.21 -10.38 17.03
C VAL A 386 18.36 -9.43 16.76
N ALA A 387 18.78 -8.68 17.79
CA ALA A 387 19.92 -7.78 17.71
C ALA A 387 21.20 -8.56 17.45
N TRP A 388 21.92 -8.20 16.42
CA TRP A 388 23.24 -8.75 16.15
C TRP A 388 24.16 -8.47 17.36
N ASP A 389 24.85 -9.50 17.81
CA ASP A 389 25.78 -9.45 18.96
C ASP A 389 25.11 -9.08 20.31
N GLY A 390 23.77 -9.12 20.37
CA GLY A 390 22.99 -8.89 21.59
C GLY A 390 22.84 -10.15 22.46
N ASN A 391 22.25 -9.97 23.65
CA ASN A 391 22.03 -11.06 24.60
C ASN A 391 21.20 -12.22 24.04
N ALA A 392 20.13 -11.92 23.27
CA ALA A 392 19.31 -12.94 22.61
C ALA A 392 20.07 -13.70 21.52
N TRP A 393 20.91 -12.98 20.75
CA TRP A 393 21.80 -13.60 19.75
C TRP A 393 22.75 -14.58 20.38
N SER A 394 23.48 -14.15 21.45
CA SER A 394 24.45 -14.98 22.20
C SER A 394 23.78 -16.16 22.85
N ALA A 395 22.52 -16.05 23.28
CA ALA A 395 21.71 -17.13 23.81
C ALA A 395 21.21 -18.12 22.73
N GLY A 396 21.36 -17.79 21.46
CA GLY A 396 20.86 -18.59 20.33
C GLY A 396 19.37 -18.52 20.07
N LEU A 397 18.70 -17.43 20.51
CA LEU A 397 17.34 -17.11 20.08
C LEU A 397 17.36 -16.73 18.59
N LYS A 398 16.32 -17.08 17.84
CA LYS A 398 16.27 -16.89 16.39
C LYS A 398 14.96 -16.25 15.96
N GLU A 399 15.02 -15.53 14.86
CA GLU A 399 13.80 -15.07 14.18
C GLU A 399 12.86 -16.24 13.87
N LYS A 400 11.56 -15.99 13.96
CA LYS A 400 10.48 -16.96 13.83
C LYS A 400 10.39 -18.00 14.95
N ASP A 401 11.18 -17.91 16.03
CA ASP A 401 10.93 -18.69 17.24
C ASP A 401 9.60 -18.23 17.86
N VAL A 402 8.65 -19.14 18.06
CA VAL A 402 7.41 -18.85 18.79
C VAL A 402 7.66 -19.03 20.28
N ILE A 403 7.43 -17.98 21.07
CA ILE A 403 7.64 -17.98 22.51
C ILE A 403 6.51 -18.75 23.18
N VAL A 404 6.82 -19.83 23.88
CA VAL A 404 5.87 -20.71 24.57
C VAL A 404 5.76 -20.34 26.04
N SER A 405 6.91 -20.26 26.72
CA SER A 405 6.96 -19.91 28.14
C SER A 405 8.25 -19.17 28.51
N TRP A 406 8.19 -18.43 29.61
CA TRP A 406 9.28 -17.70 30.22
C TRP A 406 9.41 -18.14 31.67
N ASP A 407 10.53 -18.78 32.05
CA ASP A 407 10.75 -19.42 33.38
C ASP A 407 9.56 -20.31 33.78
N GLY A 408 9.06 -21.14 32.83
CA GLY A 408 7.94 -22.04 33.02
C GLY A 408 6.56 -21.41 33.05
N LYS A 409 6.44 -20.07 32.97
CA LYS A 409 5.14 -19.36 32.88
C LYS A 409 4.75 -19.18 31.40
N PRO A 410 3.53 -19.59 30.99
CA PRO A 410 3.06 -19.37 29.61
C PRO A 410 3.06 -17.90 29.22
N VAL A 411 3.50 -17.59 27.98
CA VAL A 411 3.54 -16.25 27.43
C VAL A 411 2.75 -16.23 26.11
N LYS A 412 1.63 -15.52 26.09
CA LYS A 412 0.74 -15.45 24.92
C LYS A 412 0.53 -14.02 24.40
N THR A 413 0.81 -13.00 25.21
CA THR A 413 0.54 -11.58 24.86
C THR A 413 1.76 -10.70 25.11
N LEU A 414 1.87 -9.59 24.38
CA LEU A 414 2.92 -8.59 24.59
C LEU A 414 2.86 -7.99 26.01
N ASP A 415 1.65 -7.79 26.55
CA ASP A 415 1.50 -7.28 27.92
C ASP A 415 2.10 -8.21 28.96
N THR A 416 1.87 -9.53 28.81
CA THR A 416 2.48 -10.53 29.69
C THR A 416 4.00 -10.50 29.60
N LEU A 417 4.56 -10.45 28.37
CA LEU A 417 6.00 -10.41 28.17
C LEU A 417 6.61 -9.09 28.68
N SER A 418 5.89 -7.97 28.49
CA SER A 418 6.30 -6.65 29.00
C SER A 418 6.37 -6.64 30.52
N ALA A 419 5.36 -7.18 31.20
CA ALA A 419 5.36 -7.26 32.65
C ALA A 419 6.54 -8.12 33.19
N ILE A 420 6.88 -9.21 32.50
CA ILE A 420 8.04 -10.04 32.82
C ILE A 420 9.34 -9.25 32.61
N TYR A 421 9.44 -8.49 31.51
CA TYR A 421 10.61 -7.64 31.22
C TYR A 421 10.78 -6.57 32.30
N ASP A 422 9.74 -5.84 32.64
CA ASP A 422 9.79 -4.76 33.63
C ASP A 422 10.16 -5.28 35.02
N ALA A 423 9.71 -6.49 35.38
CA ALA A 423 10.12 -7.16 36.61
C ALA A 423 11.60 -7.55 36.56
N ALA A 424 12.05 -8.18 35.45
CA ALA A 424 13.44 -8.59 35.26
C ALA A 424 14.42 -7.40 35.34
N MET A 425 14.04 -6.24 34.81
CA MET A 425 14.88 -5.02 34.88
C MET A 425 15.00 -4.47 36.30
N LYS A 426 14.00 -4.66 37.15
CA LYS A 426 14.04 -4.25 38.57
C LYS A 426 14.89 -5.19 39.42
N ASP A 427 14.93 -6.48 39.03
CA ASP A 427 15.66 -7.53 39.77
C ASP A 427 17.17 -7.59 39.44
N LEU A 428 17.64 -6.73 38.49
CA LEU A 428 19.07 -6.66 38.16
C LEU A 428 19.86 -5.96 39.30
N PRO A 429 21.12 -6.44 39.59
CA PRO A 429 21.82 -7.56 38.96
C PRO A 429 21.55 -8.94 39.60
N ASP A 430 20.73 -9.00 40.64
CA ASP A 430 20.54 -10.21 41.46
C ASP A 430 20.01 -11.41 40.65
N ARG A 431 19.16 -11.09 39.65
CA ARG A 431 18.65 -12.07 38.69
C ARG A 431 18.85 -11.57 37.25
N SER A 432 19.73 -12.25 36.54
CA SER A 432 20.13 -11.86 35.17
C SER A 432 19.95 -12.95 34.13
N ARG A 433 19.31 -14.06 34.50
CA ARG A 433 19.09 -15.19 33.58
C ARG A 433 17.63 -15.63 33.57
N ALA A 434 17.16 -16.02 32.38
CA ALA A 434 15.84 -16.60 32.17
C ALA A 434 15.93 -17.83 31.28
N ASN A 435 15.00 -18.77 31.50
CA ASN A 435 14.84 -19.95 30.64
C ASN A 435 13.60 -19.74 29.77
N ILE A 436 13.80 -19.66 28.43
CA ILE A 436 12.74 -19.44 27.44
C ILE A 436 12.47 -20.75 26.73
N GLU A 437 11.24 -21.26 26.80
CA GLU A 437 10.81 -22.35 25.93
C GLU A 437 10.25 -21.74 24.64
N VAL A 438 10.81 -22.16 23.51
CA VAL A 438 10.36 -21.71 22.19
C VAL A 438 9.96 -22.90 21.31
N LEU A 439 9.06 -22.65 20.37
CA LEU A 439 8.77 -23.58 19.29
C LEU A 439 9.52 -23.12 18.02
N ARG A 440 10.51 -23.90 17.61
CA ARG A 440 11.37 -23.64 16.46
C ARG A 440 11.13 -24.69 15.39
N ARG A 441 10.58 -24.30 14.23
CA ARG A 441 10.27 -25.22 13.12
C ARG A 441 9.50 -26.47 13.59
N GLY A 442 8.48 -26.27 14.44
CA GLY A 442 7.64 -27.34 15.00
C GLY A 442 8.28 -28.15 16.14
N ARG A 443 9.48 -27.81 16.60
CA ARG A 443 10.17 -28.51 17.71
C ARG A 443 10.35 -27.59 18.90
N LYS A 444 10.08 -28.10 20.10
CA LYS A 444 10.37 -27.38 21.33
C LYS A 444 11.89 -27.28 21.54
N ALA A 445 12.35 -26.10 21.89
CA ALA A 445 13.72 -25.80 22.24
C ALA A 445 13.75 -24.93 23.50
N GLN A 446 14.78 -25.05 24.28
CA GLN A 446 15.04 -24.20 25.43
C GLN A 446 16.22 -23.28 25.12
N VAL A 447 16.07 -22.02 25.47
CA VAL A 447 17.08 -20.98 25.33
C VAL A 447 17.31 -20.37 26.70
N VAL A 448 18.55 -20.35 27.16
CA VAL A 448 18.93 -19.66 28.39
C VAL A 448 19.46 -18.29 28.03
N LEU A 449 18.66 -17.27 28.29
CA LEU A 449 19.00 -15.88 28.06
C LEU A 449 19.73 -15.32 29.28
N ASN A 450 20.99 -14.88 29.11
CA ASN A 450 21.72 -14.07 30.08
C ASN A 450 21.68 -12.61 29.64
N TYR A 451 21.13 -11.71 30.48
CA TYR A 451 20.96 -10.30 30.19
C TYR A 451 21.66 -9.41 31.25
N LEU A 452 22.70 -9.90 31.87
CA LEU A 452 23.50 -9.14 32.84
C LEU A 452 24.19 -7.96 32.19
N GLU A 453 24.79 -8.18 31.02
CA GLU A 453 25.55 -7.17 30.29
C GLU A 453 24.61 -6.28 29.47
N ASP A 454 24.95 -4.98 29.42
CA ASP A 454 24.25 -3.99 28.60
C ASP A 454 25.01 -3.81 27.28
N THR A 455 24.72 -4.68 26.34
CA THR A 455 25.40 -4.70 25.03
C THR A 455 25.23 -3.41 24.24
N GLU A 456 24.34 -2.50 24.67
CA GLU A 456 24.18 -1.17 24.03
C GLU A 456 25.20 -0.14 24.51
N LYS A 457 25.74 -0.29 25.71
CA LYS A 457 26.68 0.69 26.28
C LYS A 457 28.12 0.47 25.84
N GLU A 458 28.48 -0.75 25.43
CA GLU A 458 29.86 -1.09 25.06
C GLU A 458 30.28 -0.63 23.64
N VAL A 459 29.33 -0.19 22.80
CA VAL A 459 29.63 0.29 21.42
C VAL A 459 30.02 1.78 21.40
N LEU A 460 29.96 2.49 22.54
CA LEU A 460 30.24 3.94 22.62
C LEU A 460 31.54 4.29 23.37
N GLU A 461 32.38 3.31 23.76
CA GLU A 461 33.76 3.49 24.21
C GLU A 461 34.74 2.94 23.13
#